data_ad7d3f13e4b560fe23253e79f53e9e8a
#
_entry.id   ad7d3f13e4b560fe23253e79f53e9e8a
#
_cell.length_a   1.000
_cell.length_b   1.000
_cell.length_c   1.000
_cell.angle_alpha   90.00
_cell.angle_beta   90.00
_cell.angle_gamma   90.00
#
_symmetry.space_group_name_H-M   'P 1'
#
loop_
_entity.id
_entity.type
_entity.pdbx_description
1 polymer ?
#
loop_
_entity_poly.entity_id
_entity_poly.type
_entity_poly.pdbx_seq_one_letter_code
_entity_poly.pdbx_strand_id
1 'polypeptide(L)'
;MTTLPAIPLPSGIRSGFVDDINGLRMHVLEAGYEIKGRPCLLLLHGFPELAFSWRKVMPALAAAGYHVIAPDQRGYGRTTGWDENYDGDLASFRLLNLVRDALGLVSAFGYRSVDAIVGHDFGSSVAAWCALLRPDVFRSVALMSAPFAGPPPLPFDIADKPPTPKRDDPVHRELAALPRPRKHYQWYYSTREANADMHRAGQGVHDFLRAYYHHKSADWKDNKPFALKSWTASELAKLPTYYVMDLARNMAETVAEEMPSATAIAANQWLPDRELAFYSAEYTRTGFQGGLQWYRCGTSGAFTAELETYSGRSIDVPSCFISGKQDWGTYQRPGVYEAMQASACRRMLGCHLVDGAGHWVQQEQPEQVSQLLLQFVKQIRQAQNR
;
A
#
# COMPACT_ATOMS: atom_id res chain seq x y z
N MET A 1 11.15 -13.12 -27.04
CA MET A 1 10.83 -12.36 -25.82
C MET A 1 10.74 -10.89 -26.22
N THR A 2 9.58 -10.28 -26.09
CA THR A 2 9.42 -8.84 -26.31
C THR A 2 10.23 -8.09 -25.26
N THR A 3 11.13 -7.23 -25.70
CA THR A 3 11.96 -6.41 -24.79
C THR A 3 11.04 -5.44 -24.05
N LEU A 4 11.06 -5.48 -22.72
CA LEU A 4 10.30 -4.53 -21.90
C LEU A 4 10.83 -3.10 -22.12
N PRO A 5 9.97 -2.07 -22.19
CA PRO A 5 10.41 -0.70 -22.33
C PRO A 5 11.30 -0.26 -21.16
N ALA A 6 12.20 0.69 -21.40
CA ALA A 6 13.04 1.27 -20.35
C ALA A 6 12.16 1.96 -19.29
N ILE A 7 12.54 1.85 -18.02
CA ILE A 7 11.91 2.58 -16.93
C ILE A 7 12.54 3.97 -16.85
N PRO A 8 11.78 5.07 -16.78
CA PRO A 8 12.34 6.43 -16.67
C PRO A 8 12.85 6.70 -15.23
N LEU A 9 13.96 6.06 -14.87
CA LEU A 9 14.54 6.13 -13.53
C LEU A 9 15.47 7.35 -13.38
N PRO A 10 15.48 7.99 -12.21
CA PRO A 10 16.56 8.89 -11.83
C PRO A 10 17.93 8.19 -11.83
N SER A 11 19.01 8.97 -12.00
CA SER A 11 20.36 8.45 -11.87
C SER A 11 20.59 7.82 -10.49
N GLY A 12 21.42 6.76 -10.43
CA GLY A 12 21.70 6.02 -9.19
C GLY A 12 20.65 4.97 -8.80
N ILE A 13 19.60 4.79 -9.61
CA ILE A 13 18.66 3.67 -9.46
C ILE A 13 18.86 2.71 -10.61
N ARG A 14 19.02 1.43 -10.30
CA ARG A 14 19.02 0.36 -11.30
C ARG A 14 17.77 -0.51 -11.18
N SER A 15 17.40 -1.12 -12.29
CA SER A 15 16.33 -2.11 -12.40
C SER A 15 16.93 -3.49 -12.63
N GLY A 16 16.42 -4.50 -11.95
CA GLY A 16 16.88 -5.87 -12.08
C GLY A 16 15.80 -6.90 -11.73
N PHE A 17 16.18 -8.17 -11.81
CA PHE A 17 15.32 -9.29 -11.41
C PHE A 17 16.07 -10.17 -10.42
N VAL A 18 15.30 -10.73 -9.48
CA VAL A 18 15.76 -11.74 -8.53
C VAL A 18 14.89 -12.97 -8.71
N ASP A 19 15.51 -14.09 -9.05
CA ASP A 19 14.82 -15.35 -9.30
C ASP A 19 14.57 -16.11 -7.98
N ASP A 20 13.64 -17.07 -8.02
CA ASP A 20 13.33 -18.02 -6.94
C ASP A 20 12.84 -17.39 -5.63
N ILE A 21 12.18 -16.24 -5.70
CA ILE A 21 11.59 -15.60 -4.52
C ILE A 21 10.20 -16.17 -4.25
N ASN A 22 10.11 -17.24 -3.47
CA ASN A 22 8.84 -17.88 -3.13
C ASN A 22 7.96 -18.19 -4.38
N GLY A 23 8.60 -18.76 -5.41
CA GLY A 23 8.00 -19.08 -6.70
C GLY A 23 7.89 -17.91 -7.69
N LEU A 24 8.46 -16.74 -7.35
CA LEU A 24 8.47 -15.55 -8.22
C LEU A 24 9.84 -15.34 -8.85
N ARG A 25 9.82 -14.77 -10.05
CA ARG A 25 10.90 -13.95 -10.57
C ARG A 25 10.53 -12.50 -10.30
N MET A 26 11.13 -11.94 -9.26
CA MET A 26 10.74 -10.64 -8.73
C MET A 26 11.55 -9.52 -9.38
N HIS A 27 10.85 -8.55 -9.96
CA HIS A 27 11.45 -7.32 -10.43
C HIS A 27 11.72 -6.39 -9.25
N VAL A 28 12.89 -5.74 -9.24
CA VAL A 28 13.30 -4.84 -8.17
C VAL A 28 13.95 -3.57 -8.74
N LEU A 29 13.76 -2.48 -8.04
CA LEU A 29 14.57 -1.27 -8.16
C LEU A 29 15.54 -1.21 -6.96
N GLU A 30 16.78 -0.83 -7.24
CA GLU A 30 17.83 -0.71 -6.24
C GLU A 30 18.54 0.63 -6.34
N ALA A 31 18.89 1.22 -5.18
CA ALA A 31 19.76 2.39 -5.08
C ALA A 31 20.79 2.19 -3.97
N GLY A 32 21.99 2.72 -4.12
CA GLY A 32 23.07 2.54 -3.13
C GLY A 32 23.73 1.15 -3.16
N TYR A 33 23.52 0.39 -4.22
CA TYR A 33 24.03 -0.96 -4.45
C TYR A 33 25.53 -1.03 -4.74
N GLU A 34 26.16 0.10 -5.05
CA GLU A 34 27.56 0.18 -5.47
C GLU A 34 28.52 -0.17 -4.33
N ILE A 35 28.10 0.05 -3.09
CA ILE A 35 28.91 -0.21 -1.89
C ILE A 35 28.29 -1.38 -1.11
N LYS A 36 29.01 -2.48 -1.07
CA LYS A 36 28.60 -3.67 -0.30
C LYS A 36 28.58 -3.39 1.23
N GLY A 37 27.67 -4.07 1.92
CA GLY A 37 27.58 -3.99 3.39
C GLY A 37 26.85 -2.76 3.92
N ARG A 38 26.26 -1.93 3.06
CA ARG A 38 25.36 -0.88 3.51
C ARG A 38 24.15 -1.47 4.25
N PRO A 39 23.64 -0.79 5.30
CA PRO A 39 22.37 -1.15 5.91
C PRO A 39 21.23 -1.07 4.89
N CYS A 40 20.26 -1.95 5.02
CA CYS A 40 19.20 -2.13 4.03
C CYS A 40 17.89 -1.49 4.48
N LEU A 41 17.23 -0.83 3.52
CA LEU A 41 15.83 -0.40 3.61
C LEU A 41 15.01 -1.11 2.53
N LEU A 42 13.90 -1.75 2.93
CA LEU A 42 12.96 -2.39 2.02
C LEU A 42 11.70 -1.54 1.87
N LEU A 43 11.34 -1.15 0.65
CA LEU A 43 10.22 -0.26 0.36
C LEU A 43 9.13 -1.00 -0.40
N LEU A 44 7.92 -1.09 0.16
CA LEU A 44 6.77 -1.83 -0.38
C LEU A 44 5.68 -0.84 -0.84
N HIS A 45 5.29 -0.92 -2.10
CA HIS A 45 4.24 -0.09 -2.69
C HIS A 45 2.83 -0.65 -2.42
N GLY A 46 1.79 0.10 -2.75
CA GLY A 46 0.39 -0.29 -2.68
C GLY A 46 -0.29 -0.45 -4.04
N PHE A 47 -1.61 -0.23 -4.07
CA PHE A 47 -2.44 -0.32 -5.27
C PHE A 47 -2.97 1.06 -5.70
N PRO A 48 -2.94 1.40 -6.99
CA PRO A 48 -2.34 0.73 -8.14
C PRO A 48 -0.94 1.28 -8.43
N GLU A 49 -0.02 0.99 -7.54
CA GLU A 49 1.36 1.45 -7.65
C GLU A 49 2.31 0.33 -8.14
N LEU A 50 3.59 0.66 -8.25
CA LEU A 50 4.71 -0.21 -8.62
C LEU A 50 5.93 0.20 -7.78
N ALA A 51 7.02 -0.56 -7.84
CA ALA A 51 8.31 -0.16 -7.27
C ALA A 51 8.73 1.27 -7.70
N PHE A 52 8.31 1.67 -8.88
CA PHE A 52 8.53 2.99 -9.46
C PHE A 52 7.98 4.15 -8.61
N SER A 53 7.01 3.91 -7.73
CA SER A 53 6.47 4.92 -6.82
C SER A 53 7.51 5.46 -5.83
N TRP A 54 8.57 4.69 -5.60
CA TRP A 54 9.67 5.05 -4.70
C TRP A 54 10.83 5.81 -5.38
N ARG A 55 10.79 6.00 -6.71
CA ARG A 55 11.87 6.59 -7.51
C ARG A 55 12.40 7.93 -6.99
N LYS A 56 11.53 8.75 -6.38
CA LYS A 56 11.90 10.09 -5.88
C LYS A 56 12.50 10.07 -4.47
N VAL A 57 12.19 9.04 -3.68
CA VAL A 57 12.67 8.87 -2.30
C VAL A 57 14.00 8.09 -2.25
N MET A 58 14.16 7.09 -3.11
CA MET A 58 15.33 6.19 -3.12
C MET A 58 16.69 6.90 -3.21
N PRO A 59 16.90 7.93 -4.07
CA PRO A 59 18.19 8.59 -4.18
C PRO A 59 18.66 9.25 -2.88
N ALA A 60 17.77 9.91 -2.15
CA ALA A 60 18.09 10.57 -0.88
C ALA A 60 18.48 9.54 0.19
N LEU A 61 17.78 8.42 0.28
CA LEU A 61 18.11 7.34 1.21
C LEU A 61 19.45 6.68 0.87
N ALA A 62 19.72 6.47 -0.42
CA ALA A 62 21.00 5.91 -0.89
C ALA A 62 22.18 6.86 -0.62
N ALA A 63 21.98 8.16 -0.84
CA ALA A 63 23.00 9.20 -0.52
C ALA A 63 23.31 9.24 0.98
N ALA A 64 22.34 8.90 1.84
CA ALA A 64 22.53 8.78 3.28
C ALA A 64 23.22 7.47 3.73
N GLY A 65 23.64 6.63 2.77
CA GLY A 65 24.44 5.44 3.04
C GLY A 65 23.65 4.13 3.16
N TYR A 66 22.39 4.09 2.70
CA TYR A 66 21.58 2.87 2.69
C TYR A 66 21.62 2.15 1.35
N HIS A 67 21.49 0.82 1.37
CA HIS A 67 21.05 0.05 0.24
C HIS A 67 19.53 0.02 0.27
N VAL A 68 18.89 0.57 -0.74
CA VAL A 68 17.45 0.72 -0.82
C VAL A 68 16.90 -0.22 -1.89
N ILE A 69 15.97 -1.08 -1.51
CA ILE A 69 15.37 -2.10 -2.38
C ILE A 69 13.86 -1.87 -2.42
N ALA A 70 13.32 -1.78 -3.62
CA ALA A 70 11.88 -1.65 -3.87
C ALA A 70 11.43 -2.70 -4.90
N PRO A 71 10.71 -3.76 -4.52
CA PRO A 71 10.18 -4.74 -5.47
C PRO A 71 8.88 -4.26 -6.12
N ASP A 72 8.63 -4.70 -7.36
CA ASP A 72 7.25 -4.90 -7.80
C ASP A 72 6.73 -6.13 -7.07
N GLN A 73 5.78 -5.95 -6.16
CA GLN A 73 5.28 -7.04 -5.31
C GLN A 73 4.49 -8.08 -6.12
N ARG A 74 4.17 -9.23 -5.52
CA ARG A 74 3.36 -10.30 -6.14
C ARG A 74 2.08 -9.73 -6.76
N GLY A 75 1.87 -9.99 -8.04
CA GLY A 75 0.70 -9.51 -8.77
C GLY A 75 0.87 -8.16 -9.44
N TYR A 76 2.08 -7.57 -9.40
CA TYR A 76 2.30 -6.23 -9.94
C TYR A 76 3.47 -6.16 -10.92
N GLY A 77 3.36 -5.23 -11.86
CA GLY A 77 4.42 -4.76 -12.72
C GLY A 77 5.14 -5.88 -13.47
N ARG A 78 6.46 -5.93 -13.30
CA ARG A 78 7.34 -6.86 -14.02
C ARG A 78 7.63 -8.16 -13.28
N THR A 79 7.16 -8.31 -12.05
CA THR A 79 7.25 -9.56 -11.29
C THR A 79 6.37 -10.62 -11.92
N THR A 80 6.91 -11.82 -12.12
CA THR A 80 6.23 -12.97 -12.74
C THR A 80 6.26 -14.19 -11.82
N GLY A 81 5.50 -15.25 -12.18
CA GLY A 81 5.39 -16.48 -11.39
C GLY A 81 4.15 -16.53 -10.49
N TRP A 82 3.24 -15.57 -10.64
CA TRP A 82 1.95 -15.54 -9.97
C TRP A 82 0.81 -15.86 -10.95
N ASP A 83 -0.33 -16.30 -10.43
CA ASP A 83 -1.51 -16.66 -11.22
C ASP A 83 -2.41 -15.43 -11.43
N GLU A 84 -2.62 -15.05 -12.69
CA GLU A 84 -3.49 -13.92 -13.09
C GLU A 84 -4.97 -14.31 -13.19
N ASN A 85 -5.29 -15.61 -13.09
CA ASN A 85 -6.65 -16.08 -13.22
C ASN A 85 -7.48 -15.70 -11.99
N TYR A 86 -8.64 -15.08 -12.22
CA TYR A 86 -9.59 -14.80 -11.14
C TYR A 86 -9.98 -16.07 -10.36
N ASP A 87 -10.20 -17.19 -11.02
CA ASP A 87 -10.57 -18.47 -10.42
C ASP A 87 -9.37 -19.32 -9.95
N GLY A 88 -8.18 -18.79 -10.08
CA GLY A 88 -6.95 -19.47 -9.74
C GLY A 88 -6.64 -19.49 -8.23
N ASP A 89 -5.39 -19.82 -7.89
CA ASP A 89 -4.95 -19.94 -6.49
C ASP A 89 -4.89 -18.60 -5.75
N LEU A 90 -5.96 -18.27 -5.05
CA LEU A 90 -6.02 -17.08 -4.19
C LEU A 90 -5.08 -17.19 -2.99
N ALA A 91 -4.75 -18.39 -2.52
CA ALA A 91 -3.92 -18.59 -1.33
C ALA A 91 -2.48 -18.07 -1.50
N SER A 92 -1.98 -18.00 -2.74
CA SER A 92 -0.67 -17.41 -3.01
C SER A 92 -0.60 -15.91 -2.73
N PHE A 93 -1.75 -15.22 -2.70
CA PHE A 93 -1.86 -13.77 -2.43
C PHE A 93 -2.23 -13.44 -0.99
N ARG A 94 -2.45 -14.45 -0.12
CA ARG A 94 -2.76 -14.20 1.29
C ARG A 94 -1.60 -13.51 2.00
N LEU A 95 -1.92 -12.72 3.00
CA LEU A 95 -0.98 -11.79 3.65
C LEU A 95 0.29 -12.46 4.19
N LEU A 96 0.17 -13.65 4.81
CA LEU A 96 1.34 -14.38 5.31
C LEU A 96 2.25 -14.88 4.18
N ASN A 97 1.72 -15.13 2.98
CA ASN A 97 2.54 -15.47 1.82
C ASN A 97 3.29 -14.24 1.26
N LEU A 98 2.68 -13.05 1.32
CA LEU A 98 3.36 -11.80 0.97
C LEU A 98 4.51 -11.48 1.94
N VAL A 99 4.35 -11.82 3.23
CA VAL A 99 5.47 -11.76 4.20
C VAL A 99 6.60 -12.71 3.79
N ARG A 100 6.29 -13.92 3.29
CA ARG A 100 7.31 -14.85 2.78
C ARG A 100 8.03 -14.31 1.55
N ASP A 101 7.34 -13.59 0.68
CA ASP A 101 7.96 -12.91 -0.47
C ASP A 101 9.00 -11.89 0.01
N ALA A 102 8.66 -11.06 0.99
CA ALA A 102 9.58 -10.08 1.58
C ALA A 102 10.79 -10.75 2.26
N LEU A 103 10.57 -11.83 3.02
CA LEU A 103 11.65 -12.61 3.66
C LEU A 103 12.57 -13.23 2.62
N GLY A 104 12.02 -13.84 1.59
CA GLY A 104 12.79 -14.43 0.48
C GLY A 104 13.66 -13.38 -0.21
N LEU A 105 13.10 -12.21 -0.48
CA LEU A 105 13.83 -11.11 -1.11
C LEU A 105 14.99 -10.62 -0.23
N VAL A 106 14.76 -10.39 1.06
CA VAL A 106 15.81 -9.98 2.02
C VAL A 106 16.94 -10.99 2.04
N SER A 107 16.60 -12.29 2.08
CA SER A 107 17.57 -13.39 2.07
C SER A 107 18.35 -13.47 0.76
N ALA A 108 17.71 -13.31 -0.39
CA ALA A 108 18.35 -13.36 -1.71
C ALA A 108 19.37 -12.23 -1.91
N PHE A 109 19.17 -11.08 -1.28
CA PHE A 109 20.16 -10.00 -1.23
C PHE A 109 21.27 -10.23 -0.19
N GLY A 110 21.27 -11.35 0.52
CA GLY A 110 22.29 -11.72 1.51
C GLY A 110 22.13 -11.02 2.86
N TYR A 111 21.01 -10.35 3.11
CA TYR A 111 20.74 -9.71 4.39
C TYR A 111 20.12 -10.68 5.40
N ARG A 112 20.60 -10.64 6.64
CA ARG A 112 19.98 -11.30 7.79
C ARG A 112 18.86 -10.47 8.41
N SER A 113 18.93 -9.17 8.27
CA SER A 113 17.90 -8.23 8.71
C SER A 113 17.99 -6.95 7.91
N VAL A 114 16.90 -6.18 7.90
CA VAL A 114 16.83 -4.82 7.35
C VAL A 114 16.63 -3.81 8.46
N ASP A 115 17.22 -2.62 8.31
CA ASP A 115 17.11 -1.56 9.31
C ASP A 115 15.67 -1.05 9.42
N ALA A 116 15.00 -0.90 8.28
CA ALA A 116 13.58 -0.61 8.25
C ALA A 116 12.90 -1.24 7.05
N ILE A 117 11.67 -1.68 7.27
CA ILE A 117 10.70 -1.95 6.21
C ILE A 117 9.73 -0.78 6.16
N VAL A 118 9.50 -0.24 4.96
CA VAL A 118 8.60 0.88 4.72
C VAL A 118 7.49 0.40 3.80
N GLY A 119 6.25 0.61 4.16
CA GLY A 119 5.12 0.20 3.32
C GLY A 119 4.13 1.33 3.11
N HIS A 120 3.66 1.49 1.87
CA HIS A 120 2.64 2.46 1.50
C HIS A 120 1.36 1.75 1.07
N ASP A 121 0.17 2.26 1.48
CA ASP A 121 -1.16 1.73 1.18
C ASP A 121 -1.26 0.24 1.56
N PHE A 122 -1.55 -0.68 0.65
CA PHE A 122 -1.55 -2.12 0.95
C PHE A 122 -0.17 -2.65 1.36
N GLY A 123 0.92 -2.04 0.83
CA GLY A 123 2.29 -2.33 1.27
C GLY A 123 2.52 -2.00 2.74
N SER A 124 1.79 -1.03 3.33
CA SER A 124 1.79 -0.76 4.77
C SER A 124 1.28 -1.96 5.58
N SER A 125 0.21 -2.60 5.11
CA SER A 125 -0.29 -3.84 5.75
C SER A 125 0.73 -4.97 5.70
N VAL A 126 1.40 -5.17 4.55
CA VAL A 126 2.47 -6.18 4.43
C VAL A 126 3.64 -5.86 5.36
N ALA A 127 4.10 -4.60 5.39
CA ALA A 127 5.19 -4.16 6.26
C ALA A 127 4.86 -4.33 7.75
N ALA A 128 3.61 -4.03 8.15
CA ALA A 128 3.14 -4.26 9.51
C ALA A 128 3.22 -5.73 9.92
N TRP A 129 2.74 -6.64 9.06
CA TRP A 129 2.79 -8.07 9.32
C TRP A 129 4.22 -8.63 9.27
N CYS A 130 5.10 -8.09 8.43
CA CYS A 130 6.53 -8.42 8.45
C CYS A 130 7.15 -8.09 9.81
N ALA A 131 6.93 -6.88 10.32
CA ALA A 131 7.46 -6.41 11.59
C ALA A 131 6.86 -7.17 12.79
N LEU A 132 5.56 -7.51 12.74
CA LEU A 132 4.87 -8.27 13.77
C LEU A 132 5.42 -9.70 13.89
N LEU A 133 5.62 -10.37 12.75
CA LEU A 133 5.96 -11.79 12.70
C LEU A 133 7.46 -12.06 12.82
N ARG A 134 8.28 -11.16 12.28
CA ARG A 134 9.73 -11.32 12.20
C ARG A 134 10.49 -10.06 12.61
N PRO A 135 10.34 -9.64 13.89
CA PRO A 135 11.07 -8.49 14.43
C PRO A 135 12.58 -8.69 14.45
N ASP A 136 13.04 -9.94 14.35
CA ASP A 136 14.45 -10.32 14.20
C ASP A 136 15.00 -9.95 12.81
N VAL A 137 14.17 -9.96 11.78
CA VAL A 137 14.52 -9.60 10.40
C VAL A 137 14.18 -8.15 10.10
N PHE A 138 12.96 -7.72 10.42
CA PHE A 138 12.45 -6.37 10.17
C PHE A 138 12.56 -5.55 11.45
N ARG A 139 13.70 -4.87 11.63
CA ARG A 139 14.10 -4.24 12.92
C ARG A 139 13.36 -2.96 13.25
N SER A 140 12.70 -2.36 12.26
CA SER A 140 11.78 -1.24 12.43
C SER A 140 10.82 -1.16 11.26
N VAL A 141 9.73 -0.41 11.43
CA VAL A 141 8.69 -0.27 10.39
C VAL A 141 8.20 1.16 10.27
N ALA A 142 8.11 1.64 9.02
CA ALA A 142 7.38 2.86 8.69
C ALA A 142 6.11 2.48 7.92
N LEU A 143 4.95 2.80 8.50
CA LEU A 143 3.64 2.58 7.92
C LEU A 143 3.18 3.87 7.23
N MET A 144 2.73 3.79 5.98
CA MET A 144 2.36 4.99 5.24
C MET A 144 0.94 4.87 4.67
N SER A 145 0.15 5.91 4.88
CA SER A 145 -1.22 6.09 4.35
C SER A 145 -2.27 5.06 4.80
N ALA A 146 -1.87 3.92 5.33
CA ALA A 146 -2.77 2.89 5.86
C ALA A 146 -2.32 2.48 7.27
N PRO A 147 -3.01 2.93 8.32
CA PRO A 147 -2.68 2.58 9.69
C PRO A 147 -3.03 1.13 10.01
N PHE A 148 -2.30 0.51 10.96
CA PHE A 148 -2.45 -0.88 11.37
C PHE A 148 -3.08 -1.00 12.75
N ALA A 149 -4.23 -1.64 12.86
CA ALA A 149 -4.96 -1.82 14.12
C ALA A 149 -4.53 -3.05 14.93
N GLY A 150 -3.52 -3.79 14.48
CA GLY A 150 -3.18 -5.10 15.03
C GLY A 150 -3.89 -6.25 14.31
N PRO A 151 -3.57 -7.50 14.69
CA PRO A 151 -4.26 -8.69 14.20
C PRO A 151 -5.74 -8.69 14.57
N PRO A 152 -6.60 -9.37 13.77
CA PRO A 152 -8.00 -9.51 14.11
C PRO A 152 -8.17 -10.26 15.44
N PRO A 153 -9.23 -9.97 16.22
CA PRO A 153 -9.50 -10.65 17.48
C PRO A 153 -9.95 -12.10 17.23
N LEU A 154 -9.67 -12.98 18.18
CA LEU A 154 -10.20 -14.34 18.17
C LEU A 154 -11.73 -14.32 18.33
N PRO A 155 -12.46 -15.19 17.61
CA PRO A 155 -13.91 -15.28 17.68
C PRO A 155 -14.41 -16.16 18.85
N PHE A 156 -13.53 -16.60 19.76
CA PHE A 156 -13.83 -17.44 20.90
C PHE A 156 -13.11 -16.97 22.16
N ASP A 157 -13.57 -17.43 23.34
CA ASP A 157 -12.96 -17.09 24.64
C ASP A 157 -11.54 -17.63 24.74
N ILE A 158 -10.69 -16.79 25.30
CA ILE A 158 -9.39 -17.18 25.83
C ILE A 158 -9.28 -16.65 27.26
N ALA A 159 -8.34 -17.19 28.05
CA ALA A 159 -8.22 -17.02 29.51
C ALA A 159 -8.47 -15.59 30.02
N ASP A 160 -8.19 -14.56 29.24
CA ASP A 160 -8.24 -13.17 29.70
C ASP A 160 -9.17 -12.27 28.87
N LYS A 161 -9.91 -12.81 27.89
CA LYS A 161 -10.77 -11.98 27.01
C LYS A 161 -12.02 -12.74 26.55
N PRO A 162 -13.21 -12.12 26.68
CA PRO A 162 -14.43 -12.66 26.09
C PRO A 162 -14.32 -12.69 24.55
N PRO A 163 -15.10 -13.56 23.87
CA PRO A 163 -15.11 -13.65 22.42
C PRO A 163 -15.58 -12.33 21.81
N THR A 164 -14.99 -11.98 20.71
CA THR A 164 -15.60 -10.95 19.84
C THR A 164 -16.63 -11.66 18.97
N PRO A 165 -17.93 -11.41 19.14
CA PRO A 165 -18.95 -12.07 18.32
C PRO A 165 -18.68 -11.82 16.85
N LYS A 166 -18.70 -12.88 16.04
CA LYS A 166 -18.71 -12.75 14.58
C LYS A 166 -20.02 -12.06 14.20
N ARG A 167 -19.97 -10.77 13.92
CA ARG A 167 -21.15 -10.02 13.46
C ARG A 167 -21.25 -10.18 11.96
N ASP A 168 -22.47 -10.53 11.50
CA ASP A 168 -22.83 -10.28 10.10
C ASP A 168 -22.66 -8.76 9.86
N ASP A 169 -21.82 -8.38 8.91
CA ASP A 169 -21.59 -6.96 8.61
C ASP A 169 -22.66 -6.49 7.61
N PRO A 170 -23.72 -5.80 8.08
CA PRO A 170 -24.82 -5.37 7.23
C PRO A 170 -24.44 -4.17 6.35
N VAL A 171 -23.23 -3.62 6.50
CA VAL A 171 -22.84 -2.34 5.91
C VAL A 171 -23.05 -2.26 4.39
N HIS A 172 -22.88 -3.38 3.67
CA HIS A 172 -23.09 -3.40 2.22
C HIS A 172 -24.55 -3.22 1.85
N ARG A 173 -25.47 -3.91 2.57
CA ARG A 173 -26.90 -3.77 2.37
C ARG A 173 -27.36 -2.36 2.74
N GLU A 174 -26.85 -1.84 3.84
CA GLU A 174 -27.15 -0.49 4.32
C GLU A 174 -26.63 0.59 3.35
N LEU A 175 -25.42 0.45 2.80
CA LEU A 175 -24.88 1.35 1.78
C LEU A 175 -25.74 1.33 0.50
N ALA A 176 -26.17 0.15 0.06
CA ALA A 176 -27.02 0.01 -1.12
C ALA A 176 -28.44 0.56 -0.89
N ALA A 177 -28.90 0.62 0.36
CA ALA A 177 -30.22 1.13 0.73
C ALA A 177 -30.24 2.65 1.00
N LEU A 178 -29.12 3.34 0.94
CA LEU A 178 -29.07 4.81 1.11
C LEU A 178 -29.91 5.52 0.02
N PRO A 179 -30.40 6.74 0.29
CA PRO A 179 -31.09 7.56 -0.74
C PRO A 179 -30.23 7.76 -2.00
N ARG A 180 -28.92 7.85 -1.87
CA ARG A 180 -27.91 7.69 -2.94
C ARG A 180 -27.25 6.35 -2.72
N PRO A 181 -27.63 5.29 -3.45
CA PRO A 181 -27.12 3.93 -3.24
C PRO A 181 -25.62 3.85 -3.47
N ARG A 182 -24.90 3.22 -2.54
CA ARG A 182 -23.43 3.16 -2.52
C ARG A 182 -22.90 1.74 -2.36
N LYS A 183 -21.63 1.55 -2.69
CA LYS A 183 -20.84 0.33 -2.44
C LYS A 183 -19.43 0.69 -2.00
N HIS A 184 -18.85 -0.10 -1.13
CA HIS A 184 -17.47 0.08 -0.69
C HIS A 184 -16.49 -0.45 -1.74
N TYR A 185 -15.43 0.28 -2.06
CA TYR A 185 -14.48 -0.01 -3.14
C TYR A 185 -13.79 -1.38 -3.01
N GLN A 186 -13.45 -1.82 -1.78
CA GLN A 186 -12.77 -3.10 -1.58
C GLN A 186 -13.61 -4.30 -2.02
N TRP A 187 -14.94 -4.24 -1.82
CA TRP A 187 -15.85 -5.27 -2.32
C TRP A 187 -16.03 -5.20 -3.81
N TYR A 188 -16.09 -3.99 -4.38
CA TYR A 188 -16.07 -3.85 -5.83
C TYR A 188 -14.78 -4.42 -6.43
N TYR A 189 -13.60 -4.10 -5.86
CA TYR A 189 -12.31 -4.64 -6.31
C TYR A 189 -12.21 -6.17 -6.18
N SER A 190 -13.06 -6.77 -5.38
CA SER A 190 -13.12 -8.22 -5.19
C SER A 190 -14.07 -8.91 -6.18
N THR A 191 -14.80 -8.15 -7.01
CA THR A 191 -15.66 -8.72 -8.05
C THR A 191 -14.85 -9.14 -9.27
N ARG A 192 -15.44 -10.02 -10.08
CA ARG A 192 -14.84 -10.51 -11.33
C ARG A 192 -14.68 -9.40 -12.37
N GLU A 193 -15.62 -8.46 -12.38
CA GLU A 193 -15.70 -7.39 -13.36
C GLU A 193 -14.64 -6.32 -13.16
N ALA A 194 -14.18 -6.09 -11.92
CA ALA A 194 -13.33 -4.95 -11.56
C ALA A 194 -12.06 -4.84 -12.40
N ASN A 195 -11.40 -5.97 -12.71
CA ASN A 195 -10.22 -5.95 -13.57
C ASN A 195 -10.57 -5.49 -15.00
N ALA A 196 -11.62 -6.06 -15.58
CA ALA A 196 -12.04 -5.72 -16.94
C ALA A 196 -12.50 -4.27 -17.05
N ASP A 197 -13.25 -3.77 -16.05
CA ASP A 197 -13.73 -2.38 -15.97
C ASP A 197 -12.58 -1.36 -15.99
N MET A 198 -11.53 -1.62 -15.23
CA MET A 198 -10.36 -0.74 -15.16
C MET A 198 -9.43 -0.91 -16.36
N HIS A 199 -9.18 -2.17 -16.78
CA HIS A 199 -8.26 -2.47 -17.90
C HIS A 199 -8.84 -2.04 -19.25
N ARG A 200 -10.17 -2.07 -19.39
CA ARG A 200 -10.91 -1.64 -20.59
C ARG A 200 -11.70 -0.36 -20.34
N ALA A 201 -11.19 0.49 -19.46
CA ALA A 201 -11.81 1.78 -19.16
C ALA A 201 -12.12 2.55 -20.46
N GLY A 202 -13.33 3.11 -20.57
CA GLY A 202 -13.76 3.82 -21.78
C GLY A 202 -12.87 5.00 -22.16
N GLN A 203 -12.23 5.63 -21.16
CA GLN A 203 -11.23 6.68 -21.35
C GLN A 203 -9.82 6.18 -21.60
N GLY A 204 -9.59 4.84 -21.60
CA GLY A 204 -8.29 4.20 -21.66
C GLY A 204 -7.56 4.18 -20.32
N VAL A 205 -6.58 3.27 -20.20
CA VAL A 205 -5.83 3.06 -18.93
C VAL A 205 -5.07 4.32 -18.50
N HIS A 206 -4.54 5.10 -19.44
CA HIS A 206 -3.78 6.31 -19.11
C HIS A 206 -4.65 7.35 -18.40
N ASP A 207 -5.79 7.69 -18.99
CA ASP A 207 -6.70 8.70 -18.44
C ASP A 207 -7.43 8.18 -17.19
N PHE A 208 -7.72 6.87 -17.14
CA PHE A 208 -8.21 6.23 -15.92
C PHE A 208 -7.22 6.45 -14.76
N LEU A 209 -5.94 6.14 -14.95
CA LEU A 209 -4.92 6.32 -13.92
C LEU A 209 -4.70 7.80 -13.62
N ARG A 210 -4.72 8.70 -14.62
CA ARG A 210 -4.62 10.16 -14.40
C ARG A 210 -5.70 10.63 -13.44
N ALA A 211 -6.96 10.28 -13.70
CA ALA A 211 -8.08 10.66 -12.87
C ALA A 211 -8.01 10.00 -11.47
N TYR A 212 -7.63 8.74 -11.40
CA TYR A 212 -7.51 7.99 -10.14
C TYR A 212 -6.44 8.60 -9.22
N TYR A 213 -5.25 8.87 -9.77
CA TYR A 213 -4.16 9.48 -9.02
C TYR A 213 -4.52 10.91 -8.57
N HIS A 214 -5.14 11.71 -9.45
CA HIS A 214 -5.60 13.05 -9.10
C HIS A 214 -6.63 13.03 -7.98
N HIS A 215 -7.68 12.21 -8.10
CA HIS A 215 -8.80 12.16 -7.15
C HIS A 215 -8.35 11.84 -5.71
N LYS A 216 -7.26 11.07 -5.54
CA LYS A 216 -6.70 10.72 -4.22
C LYS A 216 -5.54 11.64 -3.79
N SER A 217 -5.11 12.59 -4.61
CA SER A 217 -4.00 13.50 -4.31
C SER A 217 -4.44 14.75 -3.55
N ALA A 218 -3.48 15.56 -3.10
CA ALA A 218 -3.74 16.89 -2.56
C ALA A 218 -4.19 17.91 -3.60
N ASP A 219 -4.04 17.60 -4.89
CA ASP A 219 -4.50 18.47 -5.98
C ASP A 219 -6.03 18.51 -6.08
N TRP A 220 -6.71 17.41 -5.69
CA TRP A 220 -8.16 17.40 -5.55
C TRP A 220 -8.57 18.09 -4.25
N LYS A 221 -9.17 19.29 -4.39
CA LYS A 221 -9.39 20.22 -3.26
C LYS A 221 -10.43 19.77 -2.24
N ASP A 222 -11.23 18.76 -2.58
CA ASP A 222 -12.23 18.20 -1.66
C ASP A 222 -11.68 17.05 -0.78
N ASN A 223 -10.40 16.70 -0.93
CA ASN A 223 -9.70 15.85 0.04
C ASN A 223 -9.47 16.60 1.35
N LYS A 224 -10.48 16.56 2.24
CA LYS A 224 -10.50 17.18 3.58
C LYS A 224 -10.83 16.10 4.62
N PRO A 225 -9.90 15.16 4.87
CA PRO A 225 -10.18 14.00 5.71
C PRO A 225 -10.40 14.37 7.18
N PHE A 226 -11.24 13.58 7.83
CA PHE A 226 -11.51 13.62 9.26
C PHE A 226 -11.82 12.22 9.79
N ALA A 227 -11.68 12.01 11.08
CA ALA A 227 -11.99 10.73 11.70
C ALA A 227 -13.48 10.42 11.62
N LEU A 228 -13.83 9.26 11.05
CA LEU A 228 -15.18 8.75 11.04
C LEU A 228 -15.57 8.25 12.45
N LYS A 229 -16.85 8.41 12.82
CA LYS A 229 -17.32 8.06 14.16
C LYS A 229 -17.57 6.55 14.35
N SER A 230 -17.98 5.86 13.30
CA SER A 230 -18.36 4.45 13.34
C SER A 230 -18.32 3.79 11.97
N TRP A 231 -18.30 2.46 11.97
CA TRP A 231 -18.43 1.65 10.75
C TRP A 231 -19.92 1.45 10.42
N THR A 232 -20.58 2.51 9.97
CA THR A 232 -21.98 2.52 9.55
C THR A 232 -22.12 3.13 8.16
N ALA A 233 -23.15 2.77 7.42
CA ALA A 233 -23.36 3.28 6.06
C ALA A 233 -23.42 4.82 5.99
N SER A 234 -24.05 5.46 6.99
CA SER A 234 -24.17 6.94 7.05
C SER A 234 -22.82 7.63 7.29
N GLU A 235 -21.93 7.03 8.08
CA GLU A 235 -20.57 7.57 8.28
C GLU A 235 -19.69 7.30 7.07
N LEU A 236 -19.73 6.07 6.54
CA LEU A 236 -18.95 5.68 5.36
C LEU A 236 -19.33 6.47 4.11
N ALA A 237 -20.60 6.86 3.96
CA ALA A 237 -21.05 7.69 2.84
C ALA A 237 -20.43 9.11 2.82
N LYS A 238 -19.72 9.53 3.88
CA LYS A 238 -18.97 10.79 3.93
C LYS A 238 -17.60 10.68 3.24
N LEU A 239 -17.12 9.45 3.02
CA LEU A 239 -15.89 9.21 2.27
C LEU A 239 -16.07 9.61 0.79
N PRO A 240 -14.99 10.05 0.13
CA PRO A 240 -14.99 10.28 -1.30
C PRO A 240 -15.45 9.06 -2.10
N THR A 241 -15.92 9.31 -3.31
CA THR A 241 -16.44 8.26 -4.19
C THR A 241 -15.40 7.21 -4.58
N TYR A 242 -14.11 7.50 -4.53
CA TYR A 242 -13.07 6.49 -4.74
C TYR A 242 -12.95 5.46 -3.59
N TYR A 243 -13.57 5.70 -2.43
CA TYR A 243 -13.69 4.73 -1.32
C TYR A 243 -15.10 4.18 -1.20
N VAL A 244 -16.12 5.04 -1.28
CA VAL A 244 -17.52 4.64 -1.20
C VAL A 244 -18.23 5.09 -2.48
N MET A 245 -18.17 4.21 -3.47
CA MET A 245 -18.61 4.42 -4.86
C MET A 245 -20.13 4.48 -4.97
N ASP A 246 -20.65 5.15 -5.98
CA ASP A 246 -22.05 4.98 -6.37
C ASP A 246 -22.29 3.52 -6.79
N LEU A 247 -23.42 2.96 -6.36
CA LEU A 247 -23.72 1.54 -6.57
C LEU A 247 -23.71 1.14 -8.05
N ALA A 248 -24.24 2.02 -8.91
CA ALA A 248 -24.41 1.76 -10.36
C ALA A 248 -23.11 1.97 -11.17
N ARG A 249 -22.04 2.55 -10.57
CA ARG A 249 -20.81 2.89 -11.30
C ARG A 249 -19.68 1.92 -11.03
N ASN A 250 -18.83 1.72 -12.01
CA ASN A 250 -17.51 1.11 -11.82
C ASN A 250 -16.46 2.16 -11.43
N MET A 251 -15.22 1.73 -11.15
CA MET A 251 -14.17 2.65 -10.70
C MET A 251 -13.72 3.60 -11.82
N ALA A 252 -13.65 3.13 -13.08
CA ALA A 252 -13.26 3.95 -14.20
C ALA A 252 -14.26 5.10 -14.43
N GLU A 253 -15.55 4.82 -14.35
CA GLU A 253 -16.62 5.81 -14.42
C GLU A 253 -16.61 6.76 -13.23
N THR A 254 -16.34 6.24 -12.03
CA THR A 254 -16.28 7.03 -10.79
C THR A 254 -15.20 8.09 -10.85
N VAL A 255 -13.98 7.73 -11.26
CA VAL A 255 -12.87 8.69 -11.28
C VAL A 255 -12.87 9.59 -12.52
N ALA A 256 -13.53 9.20 -13.60
CA ALA A 256 -13.65 10.02 -14.81
C ALA A 256 -14.32 11.38 -14.53
N GLU A 257 -15.23 11.45 -13.55
CA GLU A 257 -15.87 12.71 -13.13
C GLU A 257 -14.90 13.69 -12.49
N GLU A 258 -13.81 13.20 -11.93
CA GLU A 258 -12.79 13.98 -11.24
C GLU A 258 -11.50 14.12 -12.09
N MET A 259 -11.63 14.00 -13.41
CA MET A 259 -10.50 14.20 -14.33
C MET A 259 -9.98 15.63 -14.22
N PRO A 260 -8.67 15.82 -13.94
CA PRO A 260 -8.11 17.16 -13.86
C PRO A 260 -8.14 17.85 -15.23
N SER A 261 -8.22 19.19 -15.23
CA SER A 261 -8.16 19.97 -16.45
C SER A 261 -6.81 19.80 -17.17
N ALA A 262 -6.77 20.04 -18.47
CA ALA A 262 -5.52 20.01 -19.23
C ALA A 262 -4.44 20.94 -18.65
N THR A 263 -4.83 22.09 -18.14
CA THR A 263 -3.92 23.03 -17.46
C THR A 263 -3.38 22.44 -16.15
N ALA A 264 -4.21 21.76 -15.36
CA ALA A 264 -3.78 21.10 -14.13
C ALA A 264 -2.83 19.92 -14.43
N ILE A 265 -3.11 19.16 -15.49
CA ILE A 265 -2.23 18.06 -15.94
C ILE A 265 -0.86 18.61 -16.34
N ALA A 266 -0.83 19.66 -17.15
CA ALA A 266 0.42 20.27 -17.60
C ALA A 266 1.26 20.88 -16.46
N ALA A 267 0.60 21.36 -15.40
CA ALA A 267 1.24 21.93 -14.22
C ALA A 267 1.69 20.87 -13.19
N ASN A 268 1.26 19.61 -13.32
CA ASN A 268 1.53 18.56 -12.34
C ASN A 268 3.00 18.17 -12.33
N GLN A 269 3.70 18.46 -11.22
CA GLN A 269 5.13 18.17 -11.06
C GLN A 269 5.40 16.85 -10.35
N TRP A 270 4.46 16.37 -9.55
CA TRP A 270 4.68 15.14 -8.78
C TRP A 270 4.42 13.86 -9.59
N LEU A 271 3.57 13.92 -10.64
CA LEU A 271 3.32 12.83 -11.59
C LEU A 271 3.12 13.38 -13.01
N PRO A 272 4.16 13.90 -13.67
CA PRO A 272 4.07 14.38 -15.06
C PRO A 272 3.70 13.25 -16.01
N ASP A 273 3.11 13.57 -17.17
CA ASP A 273 2.60 12.58 -18.14
C ASP A 273 3.61 11.51 -18.54
N ARG A 274 4.88 11.89 -18.71
CA ARG A 274 5.96 10.92 -19.03
C ARG A 274 6.14 9.84 -17.97
N GLU A 275 5.89 10.17 -16.69
CA GLU A 275 5.99 9.23 -15.58
C GLU A 275 4.70 8.41 -15.45
N LEU A 276 3.54 9.04 -15.64
CA LEU A 276 2.26 8.33 -15.69
C LEU A 276 2.22 7.34 -16.87
N ALA A 277 2.79 7.69 -18.02
CA ALA A 277 2.88 6.82 -19.18
C ALA A 277 3.56 5.48 -18.86
N PHE A 278 4.54 5.46 -17.94
CA PHE A 278 5.15 4.21 -17.49
C PHE A 278 4.14 3.34 -16.73
N TYR A 279 3.39 3.90 -15.77
CA TYR A 279 2.34 3.15 -15.06
C TYR A 279 1.28 2.62 -16.03
N SER A 280 0.82 3.47 -16.94
CA SER A 280 -0.21 3.09 -17.92
C SER A 280 0.26 1.98 -18.84
N ALA A 281 1.51 2.02 -19.30
CA ALA A 281 2.08 0.96 -20.14
C ALA A 281 2.17 -0.37 -19.38
N GLU A 282 2.61 -0.37 -18.13
CA GLU A 282 2.67 -1.58 -17.31
C GLU A 282 1.28 -2.13 -17.02
N TYR A 283 0.30 -1.31 -16.63
CA TYR A 283 -1.07 -1.76 -16.38
C TYR A 283 -1.85 -2.13 -17.65
N THR A 284 -1.54 -1.53 -18.80
CA THR A 284 -2.06 -2.00 -20.10
C THR A 284 -1.54 -3.39 -20.44
N ARG A 285 -0.30 -3.71 -20.05
CA ARG A 285 0.31 -5.02 -20.29
C ARG A 285 -0.20 -6.11 -19.32
N THR A 286 -0.38 -5.78 -18.02
CA THR A 286 -0.66 -6.76 -16.96
C THR A 286 -2.13 -6.79 -16.53
N GLY A 287 -2.90 -5.75 -16.83
CA GLY A 287 -4.17 -5.52 -16.13
C GLY A 287 -3.97 -5.25 -14.64
N PHE A 288 -5.05 -5.32 -13.89
CA PHE A 288 -5.10 -5.01 -12.45
C PHE A 288 -5.31 -6.26 -11.59
N GLN A 289 -5.58 -7.43 -12.21
CA GLN A 289 -6.03 -8.63 -11.50
C GLN A 289 -5.09 -9.06 -10.37
N GLY A 290 -3.78 -8.99 -10.56
CA GLY A 290 -2.80 -9.37 -9.52
C GLY A 290 -2.96 -8.56 -8.23
N GLY A 291 -3.08 -7.23 -8.35
CA GLY A 291 -3.34 -6.36 -7.20
C GLY A 291 -4.73 -6.58 -6.59
N LEU A 292 -5.74 -6.86 -7.43
CA LEU A 292 -7.10 -7.13 -6.96
C LEU A 292 -7.22 -8.44 -6.16
N GLN A 293 -6.34 -9.42 -6.40
CA GLN A 293 -6.30 -10.66 -5.59
C GLN A 293 -6.04 -10.36 -4.11
N TRP A 294 -5.29 -9.32 -3.78
CA TRP A 294 -5.04 -8.92 -2.40
C TRP A 294 -6.31 -8.46 -1.69
N TYR A 295 -7.15 -7.67 -2.38
CA TYR A 295 -8.46 -7.26 -1.86
C TYR A 295 -9.39 -8.46 -1.69
N ARG A 296 -9.38 -9.42 -2.63
CA ARG A 296 -10.15 -10.65 -2.54
C ARG A 296 -9.74 -11.49 -1.32
N CYS A 297 -8.44 -11.60 -1.03
CA CYS A 297 -7.97 -12.25 0.20
C CYS A 297 -8.54 -11.58 1.45
N GLY A 298 -8.59 -10.25 1.48
CA GLY A 298 -9.11 -9.49 2.62
C GLY A 298 -10.62 -9.60 2.78
N THR A 299 -11.39 -9.54 1.69
CA THR A 299 -12.86 -9.51 1.73
C THR A 299 -13.51 -10.88 1.81
N SER A 300 -12.84 -11.94 1.31
CA SER A 300 -13.38 -13.31 1.30
C SER A 300 -13.52 -13.92 2.70
N GLY A 301 -12.74 -13.44 3.67
CA GLY A 301 -12.63 -14.06 4.99
C GLY A 301 -11.93 -15.42 5.01
N ALA A 302 -11.54 -15.97 3.85
CA ALA A 302 -10.96 -17.32 3.75
C ALA A 302 -9.66 -17.50 4.54
N PHE A 303 -8.89 -16.43 4.70
CA PHE A 303 -7.59 -16.44 5.40
C PHE A 303 -7.60 -15.70 6.74
N THR A 304 -8.78 -15.30 7.22
CA THR A 304 -8.89 -14.55 8.49
C THR A 304 -8.45 -15.40 9.68
N ALA A 305 -8.81 -16.68 9.72
CA ALA A 305 -8.48 -17.58 10.83
C ALA A 305 -6.97 -17.72 11.06
N GLU A 306 -6.14 -17.71 10.02
CA GLU A 306 -4.68 -17.73 10.20
C GLU A 306 -4.15 -16.44 10.84
N LEU A 307 -4.79 -15.30 10.57
CA LEU A 307 -4.42 -14.01 11.15
C LEU A 307 -4.91 -13.87 12.60
N GLU A 308 -6.08 -14.43 12.92
CA GLU A 308 -6.66 -14.48 14.28
C GLU A 308 -5.73 -15.20 15.26
N THR A 309 -4.90 -16.15 14.82
CA THR A 309 -3.92 -16.83 15.68
C THR A 309 -2.90 -15.88 16.32
N TYR A 310 -2.75 -14.68 15.77
CA TYR A 310 -1.88 -13.62 16.30
C TYR A 310 -2.65 -12.58 17.13
N SER A 311 -3.92 -12.83 17.45
CA SER A 311 -4.73 -11.93 18.25
C SER A 311 -4.02 -11.48 19.53
N GLY A 312 -4.10 -10.18 19.83
CA GLY A 312 -3.44 -9.59 20.99
C GLY A 312 -1.93 -9.33 20.82
N ARG A 313 -1.32 -9.75 19.70
CA ARG A 313 0.07 -9.37 19.41
C ARG A 313 0.15 -7.94 18.92
N SER A 314 1.27 -7.30 19.21
CA SER A 314 1.60 -5.93 18.80
C SER A 314 2.94 -5.91 18.07
N ILE A 315 3.18 -4.85 17.31
CA ILE A 315 4.50 -4.54 16.75
C ILE A 315 5.35 -3.95 17.87
N ASP A 316 6.41 -4.68 18.26
CA ASP A 316 7.31 -4.30 19.37
C ASP A 316 8.59 -3.63 18.88
N VAL A 317 8.87 -3.62 17.59
CA VAL A 317 9.97 -2.85 16.99
C VAL A 317 9.63 -1.37 16.88
N PRO A 318 10.64 -0.47 16.80
CA PRO A 318 10.40 0.94 16.55
C PRO A 318 9.54 1.14 15.32
N SER A 319 8.51 1.98 15.43
CA SER A 319 7.52 2.22 14.40
C SER A 319 7.33 3.71 14.18
N CYS A 320 7.02 4.13 12.97
CA CYS A 320 6.48 5.45 12.68
C CYS A 320 5.34 5.37 11.68
N PHE A 321 4.54 6.42 11.64
CA PHE A 321 3.47 6.58 10.65
C PHE A 321 3.67 7.86 9.86
N ILE A 322 3.53 7.78 8.53
CA ILE A 322 3.65 8.93 7.61
C ILE A 322 2.47 8.89 6.64
N SER A 323 1.73 9.98 6.53
CA SER A 323 0.61 10.10 5.58
C SER A 323 0.50 11.54 5.10
N GLY A 324 -0.13 11.74 3.96
CA GLY A 324 -0.52 13.08 3.56
C GLY A 324 -1.63 13.62 4.49
N LYS A 325 -1.61 14.91 4.78
CA LYS A 325 -2.66 15.55 5.58
C LYS A 325 -4.01 15.54 4.89
N GLN A 326 -4.02 15.40 3.56
CA GLN A 326 -5.21 15.33 2.71
C GLN A 326 -5.54 13.88 2.30
N ASP A 327 -4.97 12.87 2.99
CA ASP A 327 -5.20 11.46 2.71
C ASP A 327 -6.31 10.87 3.59
N TRP A 328 -7.43 10.53 2.98
CA TRP A 328 -8.49 9.77 3.63
C TRP A 328 -8.08 8.34 4.05
N GLY A 329 -6.98 7.81 3.50
CA GLY A 329 -6.44 6.50 3.89
C GLY A 329 -6.18 6.39 5.39
N THR A 330 -5.76 7.49 6.02
CA THR A 330 -5.54 7.58 7.47
C THR A 330 -6.82 7.32 8.27
N TYR A 331 -7.98 7.75 7.77
CA TYR A 331 -9.26 7.78 8.51
C TYR A 331 -10.36 6.91 7.90
N GLN A 332 -10.09 6.20 6.81
CA GLN A 332 -11.11 5.40 6.10
C GLN A 332 -11.74 4.29 6.98
N ARG A 333 -11.06 3.89 8.05
CA ARG A 333 -11.54 2.91 9.03
C ARG A 333 -11.56 3.55 10.41
N PRO A 334 -12.76 3.72 11.01
CA PRO A 334 -12.91 4.38 12.31
C PRO A 334 -12.05 3.74 13.41
N GLY A 335 -11.34 4.55 14.16
CA GLY A 335 -10.56 4.14 15.33
C GLY A 335 -9.24 3.40 15.03
N VAL A 336 -8.94 3.08 13.77
CA VAL A 336 -7.73 2.31 13.43
C VAL A 336 -6.45 3.15 13.58
N TYR A 337 -6.49 4.42 13.24
CA TYR A 337 -5.36 5.32 13.41
C TYR A 337 -5.00 5.52 14.89
N GLU A 338 -6.00 5.63 15.73
CA GLU A 338 -5.85 5.73 17.19
C GLU A 338 -5.35 4.42 17.79
N ALA A 339 -5.92 3.29 17.38
CA ALA A 339 -5.52 1.96 17.86
C ALA A 339 -4.06 1.64 17.50
N MET A 340 -3.60 2.05 16.31
CA MET A 340 -2.19 1.92 15.91
C MET A 340 -1.26 2.56 16.92
N GLN A 341 -1.57 3.77 17.37
CA GLN A 341 -0.76 4.54 18.31
C GLN A 341 -0.87 4.04 19.75
N ALA A 342 -2.07 3.62 20.15
CA ALA A 342 -2.35 3.26 21.52
C ALA A 342 -1.89 1.84 21.88
N SER A 343 -1.95 0.90 20.95
CA SER A 343 -1.78 -0.53 21.28
C SER A 343 -1.09 -1.37 20.21
N ALA A 344 -1.37 -1.14 18.92
CA ALA A 344 -0.87 -2.03 17.87
C ALA A 344 0.63 -1.84 17.59
N CYS A 345 1.18 -0.64 17.84
CA CYS A 345 2.61 -0.34 17.72
C CYS A 345 3.14 0.18 19.07
N ARG A 346 3.71 -0.70 19.89
CA ARG A 346 4.15 -0.35 21.26
C ARG A 346 5.29 0.66 21.32
N ARG A 347 6.07 0.77 20.25
CA ARG A 347 7.21 1.71 20.16
C ARG A 347 7.01 2.70 19.01
N MET A 348 5.85 3.36 19.01
CA MET A 348 5.56 4.44 18.08
C MET A 348 6.43 5.66 18.37
N LEU A 349 7.35 6.00 17.47
CA LEU A 349 8.30 7.12 17.61
C LEU A 349 7.75 8.42 17.02
N GLY A 350 6.71 8.34 16.17
CA GLY A 350 6.07 9.53 15.60
C GLY A 350 4.98 9.19 14.60
N CYS A 351 4.01 10.11 14.52
CA CYS A 351 2.95 10.10 13.49
C CYS A 351 3.00 11.45 12.78
N HIS A 352 3.26 11.43 11.48
CA HIS A 352 3.49 12.61 10.68
C HIS A 352 2.43 12.74 9.58
N LEU A 353 1.68 13.83 9.63
CA LEU A 353 0.74 14.21 8.57
C LEU A 353 1.38 15.33 7.76
N VAL A 354 1.78 15.00 6.54
CA VAL A 354 2.57 15.86 5.65
C VAL A 354 1.65 16.85 4.93
N ASP A 355 1.92 18.14 5.09
CA ASP A 355 1.18 19.19 4.41
C ASP A 355 1.43 19.15 2.88
N GLY A 356 0.39 19.45 2.09
CA GLY A 356 0.48 19.47 0.63
C GLY A 356 0.61 18.09 -0.01
N ALA A 357 0.23 17.03 0.72
CA ALA A 357 0.15 15.68 0.20
C ALA A 357 -1.21 15.04 0.51
N GLY A 358 -1.72 14.29 -0.46
CA GLY A 358 -2.81 13.36 -0.33
C GLY A 358 -2.29 11.93 -0.12
N HIS A 359 -2.89 11.00 -0.83
CA HIS A 359 -2.58 9.57 -0.68
C HIS A 359 -1.18 9.18 -1.16
N TRP A 360 -0.65 9.85 -2.18
CA TRP A 360 0.62 9.49 -2.82
C TRP A 360 1.80 10.22 -2.19
N VAL A 361 1.87 10.24 -0.86
CA VAL A 361 2.72 11.13 -0.07
C VAL A 361 4.20 11.06 -0.45
N GLN A 362 4.74 9.88 -0.80
CA GLN A 362 6.12 9.68 -1.24
C GLN A 362 6.39 10.21 -2.66
N GLN A 363 5.33 10.45 -3.43
CA GLN A 363 5.43 11.02 -4.77
C GLN A 363 5.10 12.52 -4.78
N GLU A 364 4.13 12.95 -3.95
CA GLU A 364 3.68 14.34 -3.83
C GLU A 364 4.67 15.20 -3.02
N GLN A 365 5.27 14.64 -1.95
CA GLN A 365 6.20 15.34 -1.05
C GLN A 365 7.46 14.49 -0.76
N PRO A 366 8.23 14.10 -1.78
CA PRO A 366 9.33 13.14 -1.65
C PRO A 366 10.45 13.61 -0.73
N GLU A 367 10.75 14.91 -0.71
CA GLU A 367 11.79 15.50 0.15
C GLU A 367 11.41 15.37 1.61
N GLN A 368 10.18 15.72 1.98
CA GLN A 368 9.68 15.61 3.36
C GLN A 368 9.63 14.15 3.81
N VAL A 369 9.13 13.24 2.95
CA VAL A 369 9.11 11.80 3.26
C VAL A 369 10.52 11.26 3.46
N SER A 370 11.47 11.63 2.59
CA SER A 370 12.88 11.22 2.72
C SER A 370 13.49 11.69 4.03
N GLN A 371 13.24 12.95 4.41
CA GLN A 371 13.73 13.51 5.69
C GLN A 371 13.14 12.78 6.89
N LEU A 372 11.83 12.53 6.90
CA LEU A 372 11.15 11.82 7.98
C LEU A 372 11.67 10.38 8.13
N LEU A 373 11.85 9.66 7.04
CA LEU A 373 12.42 8.31 7.05
C LEU A 373 13.87 8.32 7.57
N LEU A 374 14.70 9.27 7.13
CA LEU A 374 16.09 9.41 7.62
C LEU A 374 16.15 9.79 9.10
N GLN A 375 15.28 10.67 9.57
CA GLN A 375 15.15 11.00 11.00
C GLN A 375 14.77 9.76 11.82
N PHE A 376 13.78 9.00 11.35
CA PHE A 376 13.32 7.78 11.99
C PHE A 376 14.46 6.75 12.15
N VAL A 377 15.15 6.39 11.08
CA VAL A 377 16.23 5.41 11.15
C VAL A 377 17.44 5.92 11.96
N LYS A 378 17.71 7.23 11.97
CA LYS A 378 18.74 7.84 12.79
C LYS A 378 18.42 7.74 14.30
N GLN A 379 17.17 8.00 14.69
CA GLN A 379 16.72 7.85 16.09
C GLN A 379 16.92 6.42 16.60
N ILE A 380 16.62 5.42 15.76
CA ILE A 380 16.78 4.00 16.09
C ILE A 380 18.26 3.68 16.36
N ARG A 381 19.17 4.09 15.48
CA ARG A 381 20.60 3.85 15.63
C ARG A 381 21.20 4.53 16.87
N GLN A 382 20.76 5.73 17.17
CA GLN A 382 21.20 6.44 18.39
C GLN A 382 20.73 5.73 19.66
N ALA A 383 19.54 5.12 19.66
CA ALA A 383 19.03 4.35 20.80
C ALA A 383 19.73 2.99 20.98
N GLN A 384 20.27 2.40 19.92
CA GLN A 384 21.03 1.14 19.98
C GLN A 384 22.48 1.32 20.45
N ASN A 385 23.03 2.52 20.30
CA ASN A 385 24.39 2.86 20.68
C ASN A 385 24.50 3.40 22.13
N ARG A 386 23.40 3.53 22.85
CA ARG A 386 23.30 3.86 24.27
C ARG A 386 23.07 2.62 25.12
#